data_0cf8baeaa4d9429302b03bd8be4fe1d6
#
_entry.id   0cf8baeaa4d9429302b03bd8be4fe1d6
#
_cell.length_a   1.000
_cell.length_b   1.000
_cell.length_c   1.000
_cell.angle_alpha   90.00
_cell.angle_beta   90.00
_cell.angle_gamma   90.00
#
_symmetry.space_group_name_H-M   'P 1'
#
loop_
_entity.id
_entity.type
_entity.pdbx_description
1 polymer ?
#
loop_
_entity_poly.entity_id
_entity_poly.type
_entity_poly.pdbx_seq_one_letter_code
_entity_poly.pdbx_strand_id
1 'polypeptide(L)'
;MTIHTRHPNSAKPAKDQSTACTITAVALLCVTVALASGSAIGQSGMIALPSGSAISQSQISQDRLVGTWAYESVVVERTNGTRVAPFGPDPKGFITLSADGRYSLQLIRPDIPKITSKDRLSGTAEENRAVAQGVLSQFGTYSVNEAEGTLTLHVETSSFPNENGTDQERMITSISADKLQWTNPTPTIPGIAYSTLRRARAPAEPPQ
;
A
#
# COMPACT_ATOMS: atom_id res chain seq x y z
N MET A 1 -24.83 53.73 17.44
CA MET A 1 -25.79 52.98 18.23
C MET A 1 -25.22 51.58 18.46
N THR A 2 -24.67 51.41 19.63
CA THR A 2 -23.85 50.27 20.06
C THR A 2 -24.72 49.23 20.69
N ILE A 3 -24.68 47.97 20.24
CA ILE A 3 -25.22 46.87 21.02
C ILE A 3 -24.19 45.76 21.10
N HIS A 4 -23.63 45.67 22.29
CA HIS A 4 -22.90 44.56 22.85
C HIS A 4 -23.87 43.46 23.27
N THR A 5 -23.60 42.21 22.92
CA THR A 5 -24.18 41.11 23.72
C THR A 5 -23.12 39.99 23.88
N ARG A 6 -23.01 39.62 25.12
CA ARG A 6 -22.01 38.76 25.78
C ARG A 6 -22.25 37.28 25.52
N HIS A 7 -21.13 36.52 25.58
CA HIS A 7 -21.06 35.09 25.88
C HIS A 7 -21.87 34.67 27.15
N PRO A 8 -22.20 33.40 27.24
CA PRO A 8 -21.72 32.70 28.42
C PRO A 8 -20.93 31.41 28.12
N ASN A 9 -19.87 31.33 28.86
CA ASN A 9 -19.03 30.23 29.21
C ASN A 9 -19.79 29.19 30.04
N SER A 10 -19.62 27.87 29.79
CA SER A 10 -19.94 26.85 30.77
C SER A 10 -19.07 25.62 30.57
N ALA A 11 -18.20 25.51 31.45
CA ALA A 11 -17.49 24.49 32.21
C ALA A 11 -17.71 22.98 31.87
N LYS A 12 -16.52 22.32 31.89
CA LYS A 12 -16.21 20.91 32.13
C LYS A 12 -17.02 20.25 33.28
N PRO A 13 -17.10 18.88 33.32
CA PRO A 13 -16.02 18.19 34.03
C PRO A 13 -15.50 16.88 33.40
N ALA A 14 -14.27 16.58 33.75
CA ALA A 14 -13.58 15.33 33.60
C ALA A 14 -14.22 14.21 34.43
N LYS A 15 -14.17 12.96 33.93
CA LYS A 15 -14.16 11.76 34.78
C LYS A 15 -13.14 10.76 34.25
N ASP A 16 -12.13 10.64 35.02
CA ASP A 16 -11.15 9.57 35.18
C ASP A 16 -11.84 8.24 35.48
N GLN A 17 -11.53 7.18 34.73
CA GLN A 17 -11.70 5.82 35.20
C GLN A 17 -10.55 4.96 34.63
N SER A 18 -9.51 4.89 35.46
CA SER A 18 -8.53 3.83 35.51
C SER A 18 -9.21 2.48 35.67
N THR A 19 -9.05 1.57 34.73
CA THR A 19 -9.37 0.15 34.94
C THR A 19 -8.07 -0.65 34.77
N ALA A 20 -7.50 -1.00 35.90
CA ALA A 20 -6.39 -1.93 36.00
C ALA A 20 -6.83 -3.32 35.55
N CYS A 21 -6.17 -3.88 34.54
CA CYS A 21 -6.34 -5.26 34.12
C CYS A 21 -5.29 -6.12 34.81
N THR A 22 -5.75 -6.99 35.71
CA THR A 22 -5.01 -7.91 36.56
C THR A 22 -4.40 -9.02 35.73
N ILE A 23 -3.09 -9.16 35.80
CA ILE A 23 -2.32 -10.27 35.22
C ILE A 23 -2.50 -11.50 36.11
N THR A 24 -3.17 -12.53 35.58
CA THR A 24 -3.25 -13.84 36.26
C THR A 24 -2.15 -14.73 35.69
N ALA A 25 -1.14 -15.00 36.51
CA ALA A 25 -0.12 -15.98 36.25
C ALA A 25 -0.71 -17.40 36.37
N VAL A 26 -0.56 -18.22 35.35
CA VAL A 26 -0.85 -19.66 35.42
C VAL A 26 0.45 -20.42 35.39
N ALA A 27 0.55 -21.23 36.43
CA ALA A 27 1.71 -21.99 36.86
C ALA A 27 2.13 -23.12 35.88
N LEU A 28 3.41 -23.26 35.81
CA LEU A 28 4.22 -24.34 35.25
C LEU A 28 3.86 -25.68 35.87
N LEU A 29 3.49 -26.67 35.07
CA LEU A 29 3.44 -28.06 35.50
C LEU A 29 4.41 -28.90 34.66
N CYS A 30 5.59 -29.18 35.21
CA CYS A 30 6.53 -30.16 34.68
C CYS A 30 5.96 -31.56 34.91
N VAL A 31 5.77 -32.32 33.84
CA VAL A 31 5.61 -33.78 33.94
C VAL A 31 6.78 -34.43 33.19
N THR A 32 7.67 -35.00 33.96
CA THR A 32 8.70 -35.92 33.48
C THR A 32 8.09 -37.31 33.38
N VAL A 33 8.15 -37.95 32.22
CA VAL A 33 7.90 -39.41 32.09
C VAL A 33 9.02 -40.02 31.25
N ALA A 34 9.47 -41.14 31.79
CA ALA A 34 10.65 -41.90 31.50
C ALA A 34 10.67 -42.63 30.13
N LEU A 35 11.89 -43.03 29.79
CA LEU A 35 12.29 -43.88 28.69
C LEU A 35 11.49 -45.19 28.58
N ALA A 36 11.12 -45.53 27.34
CA ALA A 36 10.97 -46.92 26.92
C ALA A 36 11.45 -47.05 25.47
N SER A 37 12.47 -47.88 25.28
CA SER A 37 13.04 -48.30 24.00
C SER A 37 12.03 -49.13 23.20
N GLY A 38 11.85 -48.86 21.94
CA GLY A 38 11.06 -49.68 21.03
C GLY A 38 11.33 -49.31 19.56
N SER A 39 12.18 -50.09 18.91
CA SER A 39 12.42 -50.03 17.48
C SER A 39 11.16 -50.50 16.70
N ALA A 40 10.65 -49.67 15.81
CA ALA A 40 9.77 -50.11 14.71
C ALA A 40 9.96 -49.20 13.50
N ILE A 41 10.43 -49.80 12.43
CA ILE A 41 10.57 -49.29 11.11
C ILE A 41 9.17 -49.01 10.55
N GLY A 42 8.87 -47.76 10.18
CA GLY A 42 7.67 -47.38 9.47
C GLY A 42 7.93 -46.09 8.71
N GLN A 43 8.36 -46.23 7.44
CA GLN A 43 8.41 -45.12 6.51
C GLN A 43 6.98 -44.69 6.15
N SER A 44 6.44 -43.72 6.88
CA SER A 44 5.27 -42.99 6.41
C SER A 44 5.74 -41.78 5.61
N GLY A 45 5.53 -41.84 4.30
CA GLY A 45 5.78 -40.74 3.39
C GLY A 45 4.96 -39.53 3.82
N MET A 46 5.63 -38.55 4.41
CA MET A 46 5.09 -37.21 4.58
C MET A 46 4.99 -36.60 3.19
N ILE A 47 3.78 -36.50 2.67
CA ILE A 47 3.48 -35.62 1.53
C ILE A 47 3.71 -34.19 2.05
N ALA A 48 4.85 -33.63 1.71
CA ALA A 48 5.12 -32.21 1.93
C ALA A 48 4.12 -31.44 1.08
N LEU A 49 3.16 -30.80 1.72
CA LEU A 49 2.35 -29.75 1.09
C LEU A 49 3.33 -28.69 0.58
N PRO A 50 3.16 -28.15 -0.65
CA PRO A 50 4.00 -27.08 -1.12
C PRO A 50 3.78 -25.88 -0.18
N SER A 51 4.73 -25.65 0.69
CA SER A 51 4.83 -24.39 1.45
C SER A 51 4.85 -23.29 0.41
N GLY A 52 3.78 -22.48 0.36
CA GLY A 52 3.81 -21.25 -0.40
C GLY A 52 5.09 -20.52 -0.01
N SER A 53 5.94 -20.23 -0.99
CA SER A 53 7.24 -19.62 -0.78
C SER A 53 7.03 -18.27 -0.10
N ALA A 54 7.12 -18.25 1.23
CA ALA A 54 7.29 -17.01 1.96
C ALA A 54 8.56 -16.36 1.41
N ILE A 55 8.45 -15.12 0.92
CA ILE A 55 9.61 -14.37 0.46
C ILE A 55 10.57 -14.32 1.64
N SER A 56 11.80 -14.78 1.43
CA SER A 56 12.85 -14.62 2.42
C SER A 56 13.00 -13.13 2.71
N GLN A 57 12.80 -12.70 3.95
CA GLN A 57 12.90 -11.30 4.40
C GLN A 57 14.22 -10.62 3.96
N SER A 58 15.29 -11.42 3.73
CA SER A 58 16.55 -10.95 3.18
C SER A 58 16.50 -10.45 1.72
N GLN A 59 15.35 -10.54 1.04
CA GLN A 59 15.20 -10.10 -0.35
C GLN A 59 14.67 -8.67 -0.50
N ILE A 60 14.17 -8.06 0.54
CA ILE A 60 13.64 -6.69 0.49
C ILE A 60 14.68 -5.76 1.10
N SER A 61 15.24 -4.87 0.27
CA SER A 61 16.12 -3.78 0.70
C SER A 61 15.78 -2.51 -0.06
N GLN A 62 16.08 -1.36 0.52
CA GLN A 62 15.87 -0.08 -0.13
C GLN A 62 16.56 -0.02 -1.50
N ASP A 63 17.80 -0.48 -1.60
CA ASP A 63 18.56 -0.46 -2.86
C ASP A 63 17.89 -1.23 -3.99
N ARG A 64 17.20 -2.32 -3.68
CA ARG A 64 16.47 -3.10 -4.68
C ARG A 64 15.19 -2.40 -5.16
N LEU A 65 14.62 -1.55 -4.34
CA LEU A 65 13.43 -0.76 -4.67
C LEU A 65 13.77 0.48 -5.49
N VAL A 66 14.96 1.06 -5.31
CA VAL A 66 15.40 2.26 -6.05
C VAL A 66 15.30 2.03 -7.55
N GLY A 67 14.70 3.02 -8.24
CA GLY A 67 14.49 3.03 -9.69
C GLY A 67 13.06 3.37 -10.07
N THR A 68 12.76 3.22 -11.35
CA THR A 68 11.42 3.47 -11.90
C THR A 68 10.71 2.16 -12.20
N TRP A 69 9.48 2.05 -11.74
CA TRP A 69 8.63 0.87 -11.85
C TRP A 69 7.33 1.26 -12.58
N ALA A 70 7.13 0.73 -13.77
CA ALA A 70 5.92 0.94 -14.55
C ALA A 70 4.81 -0.01 -14.08
N TYR A 71 3.59 0.50 -13.92
CA TYR A 71 2.44 -0.32 -13.56
C TYR A 71 2.02 -1.23 -14.72
N GLU A 72 1.84 -2.51 -14.42
CA GLU A 72 1.25 -3.50 -15.32
C GLU A 72 -0.22 -3.76 -14.97
N SER A 73 -0.56 -3.73 -13.69
CA SER A 73 -1.94 -3.87 -13.23
C SER A 73 -2.15 -3.23 -11.87
N VAL A 74 -3.38 -2.75 -11.65
CA VAL A 74 -3.91 -2.34 -10.33
C VAL A 74 -5.32 -2.90 -10.22
N VAL A 75 -5.53 -3.79 -9.27
CA VAL A 75 -6.83 -4.42 -9.00
C VAL A 75 -7.22 -4.17 -7.56
N VAL A 76 -8.41 -3.64 -7.33
CA VAL A 76 -8.98 -3.45 -5.99
C VAL A 76 -10.02 -4.54 -5.75
N GLU A 77 -9.81 -5.32 -4.71
CA GLU A 77 -10.79 -6.25 -4.18
C GLU A 77 -11.58 -5.56 -3.08
N ARG A 78 -12.86 -5.34 -3.33
CA ARG A 78 -13.78 -4.69 -2.39
C ARG A 78 -14.20 -5.65 -1.28
N THR A 79 -14.73 -5.12 -0.18
CA THR A 79 -15.21 -5.90 0.97
C THR A 79 -16.29 -6.94 0.64
N ASN A 80 -17.01 -6.78 -0.47
CA ASN A 80 -17.99 -7.74 -0.97
C ASN A 80 -17.38 -8.78 -1.94
N GLY A 81 -16.05 -8.84 -2.06
CA GLY A 81 -15.34 -9.76 -2.96
C GLY A 81 -15.30 -9.32 -4.43
N THR A 82 -15.97 -8.23 -4.80
CA THR A 82 -15.92 -7.74 -6.19
C THR A 82 -14.54 -7.17 -6.51
N ARG A 83 -13.97 -7.57 -7.64
CA ARG A 83 -12.70 -7.05 -8.16
C ARG A 83 -12.94 -5.99 -9.23
N VAL A 84 -12.30 -4.85 -9.09
CA VAL A 84 -12.37 -3.74 -10.04
C VAL A 84 -10.95 -3.29 -10.42
N ALA A 85 -10.77 -2.85 -11.66
CA ALA A 85 -9.55 -2.24 -12.15
C ALA A 85 -9.81 -0.73 -12.37
N PRO A 86 -9.60 0.13 -11.37
CA PRO A 86 -10.00 1.53 -11.42
C PRO A 86 -9.26 2.33 -12.50
N PHE A 87 -8.07 1.87 -12.87
CA PHE A 87 -7.27 2.48 -13.94
C PHE A 87 -7.30 1.67 -15.25
N GLY A 88 -8.31 0.78 -15.40
CA GLY A 88 -8.45 -0.08 -16.56
C GLY A 88 -7.52 -1.31 -16.55
N PRO A 89 -7.63 -2.15 -17.60
CA PRO A 89 -6.83 -3.38 -17.71
C PRO A 89 -5.35 -3.13 -18.06
N ASP A 90 -5.03 -1.97 -18.59
CA ASP A 90 -3.68 -1.55 -19.02
C ASP A 90 -3.40 -0.12 -18.51
N PRO A 91 -3.20 0.05 -17.18
CA PRO A 91 -2.97 1.36 -16.58
C PRO A 91 -1.69 1.99 -17.12
N LYS A 92 -1.72 3.29 -17.34
CA LYS A 92 -0.53 4.05 -17.75
C LYS A 92 0.03 4.80 -16.54
N GLY A 93 1.26 4.48 -16.19
CA GLY A 93 1.89 5.13 -15.06
C GLY A 93 3.12 4.41 -14.53
N PHE A 94 3.73 5.06 -13.58
CA PHE A 94 4.94 4.56 -12.93
C PHE A 94 5.06 5.13 -11.52
N ILE A 95 5.89 4.49 -10.72
CA ILE A 95 6.46 5.07 -9.51
C ILE A 95 7.98 5.10 -9.66
N THR A 96 8.58 6.23 -9.33
CA THR A 96 10.04 6.36 -9.19
C THR A 96 10.37 6.48 -7.71
N LEU A 97 11.29 5.64 -7.25
CA LEU A 97 11.87 5.64 -5.92
C LEU A 97 13.33 6.05 -6.07
N SER A 98 13.68 7.23 -5.58
CA SER A 98 15.04 7.78 -5.68
C SER A 98 15.89 7.36 -4.49
N ALA A 99 17.20 7.25 -4.68
CA ALA A 99 18.13 6.84 -3.62
C ALA A 99 18.18 7.84 -2.45
N ASP A 100 17.79 9.09 -2.67
CA ASP A 100 17.69 10.15 -1.65
C ASP A 100 16.42 10.06 -0.78
N GLY A 101 15.60 9.00 -0.93
CA GLY A 101 14.38 8.79 -0.16
C GLY A 101 13.15 9.54 -0.68
N ARG A 102 13.19 10.12 -1.88
CA ARG A 102 12.03 10.76 -2.51
C ARG A 102 11.34 9.83 -3.49
N TYR A 103 10.02 10.04 -3.65
CA TYR A 103 9.26 9.32 -4.67
C TYR A 103 8.36 10.24 -5.49
N SER A 104 8.02 9.78 -6.68
CA SER A 104 6.95 10.33 -7.51
C SER A 104 6.15 9.18 -8.12
N LEU A 105 4.82 9.25 -8.00
CA LEU A 105 3.88 8.26 -8.51
C LEU A 105 2.91 8.94 -9.47
N GLN A 106 2.70 8.32 -10.61
CA GLN A 106 1.72 8.75 -11.62
C GLN A 106 0.97 7.51 -12.10
N LEU A 107 -0.33 7.55 -12.08
CA LEU A 107 -1.19 6.45 -12.51
C LEU A 107 -2.41 7.03 -13.22
N ILE A 108 -2.59 6.67 -14.48
CA ILE A 108 -3.57 7.30 -15.37
C ILE A 108 -4.34 6.20 -16.11
N ARG A 109 -5.64 6.34 -16.12
CA ARG A 109 -6.53 5.51 -16.95
C ARG A 109 -6.41 5.92 -18.42
N PRO A 110 -6.12 4.99 -19.35
CA PRO A 110 -5.81 5.36 -20.74
C PRO A 110 -7.02 5.86 -21.55
N ASP A 111 -8.24 5.60 -21.08
CA ASP A 111 -9.49 5.92 -21.77
C ASP A 111 -10.16 7.23 -21.32
N ILE A 112 -9.41 8.10 -20.63
CA ILE A 112 -9.90 9.44 -20.29
C ILE A 112 -10.17 10.24 -21.58
N PRO A 113 -11.40 10.79 -21.74
CA PRO A 113 -11.73 11.56 -22.93
C PRO A 113 -10.88 12.83 -23.02
N LYS A 114 -10.63 13.28 -24.24
CA LYS A 114 -9.98 14.58 -24.46
C LYS A 114 -10.94 15.70 -24.09
N ILE A 115 -10.42 16.76 -23.48
CA ILE A 115 -11.17 18.00 -23.26
C ILE A 115 -11.50 18.63 -24.62
N THR A 116 -12.80 18.73 -24.92
CA THR A 116 -13.32 19.18 -26.24
C THR A 116 -12.88 20.61 -26.53
N SER A 117 -12.91 21.49 -25.55
CA SER A 117 -12.48 22.90 -25.69
C SER A 117 -10.98 23.04 -25.93
N LYS A 118 -10.16 22.02 -25.72
CA LYS A 118 -8.69 22.06 -25.70
C LYS A 118 -8.09 23.00 -24.60
N ASP A 119 -8.93 23.57 -23.79
CA ASP A 119 -8.56 24.39 -22.64
C ASP A 119 -8.84 23.60 -21.37
N ARG A 120 -7.80 23.35 -20.58
CA ARG A 120 -7.87 22.57 -19.33
C ARG A 120 -8.84 23.17 -18.31
N LEU A 121 -9.06 24.46 -18.34
CA LEU A 121 -9.94 25.18 -17.40
C LEU A 121 -11.40 25.22 -17.88
N SER A 122 -11.65 24.84 -19.15
CA SER A 122 -12.96 24.92 -19.80
C SER A 122 -13.54 23.53 -20.14
N GLY A 123 -13.14 22.49 -19.40
CA GLY A 123 -13.73 21.16 -19.53
C GLY A 123 -15.15 21.11 -18.99
N THR A 124 -16.01 20.27 -19.60
CA THR A 124 -17.35 20.00 -19.08
C THR A 124 -17.29 19.30 -17.73
N ALA A 125 -18.41 19.24 -17.00
CA ALA A 125 -18.49 18.54 -15.72
C ALA A 125 -18.14 17.06 -15.86
N GLU A 126 -18.56 16.40 -16.94
CA GLU A 126 -18.29 14.99 -17.26
C GLU A 126 -16.81 14.76 -17.59
N GLU A 127 -16.21 15.63 -18.40
CA GLU A 127 -14.79 15.58 -18.75
C GLU A 127 -13.92 15.76 -17.49
N ASN A 128 -14.23 16.75 -16.66
CA ASN A 128 -13.52 17.01 -15.42
C ASN A 128 -13.66 15.85 -14.42
N ARG A 129 -14.86 15.24 -14.33
CA ARG A 129 -15.08 14.04 -13.52
C ARG A 129 -14.25 12.87 -14.00
N ALA A 130 -14.21 12.63 -15.31
CA ALA A 130 -13.41 11.55 -15.89
C ALA A 130 -11.92 11.72 -15.58
N VAL A 131 -11.38 12.94 -15.66
CA VAL A 131 -10.01 13.27 -15.27
C VAL A 131 -9.80 13.01 -13.77
N ALA A 132 -10.68 13.55 -12.91
CA ALA A 132 -10.54 13.40 -11.46
C ALA A 132 -10.59 11.94 -11.00
N GLN A 133 -11.41 11.10 -11.65
CA GLN A 133 -11.54 9.68 -11.31
C GLN A 133 -10.50 8.79 -11.99
N GLY A 134 -9.86 9.27 -13.05
CA GLY A 134 -8.93 8.48 -13.84
C GLY A 134 -7.45 8.81 -13.62
N VAL A 135 -7.12 9.78 -12.76
CA VAL A 135 -5.75 10.22 -12.50
C VAL A 135 -5.45 10.16 -11.00
N LEU A 136 -4.37 9.47 -10.65
CA LEU A 136 -3.72 9.57 -9.36
C LEU A 136 -2.27 9.99 -9.59
N SER A 137 -1.89 11.16 -9.08
CA SER A 137 -0.53 11.67 -9.11
C SER A 137 -0.16 12.14 -7.72
N GLN A 138 0.97 11.69 -7.20
CA GLN A 138 1.44 12.08 -5.88
C GLN A 138 2.96 12.01 -5.79
N PHE A 139 3.50 12.75 -4.84
CA PHE A 139 4.93 12.74 -4.54
C PHE A 139 5.17 13.00 -3.05
N GLY A 140 6.37 12.73 -2.60
CA GLY A 140 6.81 12.91 -1.23
C GLY A 140 8.10 12.17 -0.95
N THR A 141 8.26 11.72 0.30
CA THR A 141 9.37 10.87 0.71
C THR A 141 8.89 9.44 0.98
N TYR A 142 9.82 8.51 1.10
CA TYR A 142 9.49 7.13 1.43
C TYR A 142 10.48 6.55 2.43
N SER A 143 10.03 5.52 3.14
CA SER A 143 10.84 4.71 4.02
C SER A 143 10.56 3.23 3.79
N VAL A 144 11.52 2.36 4.12
CA VAL A 144 11.41 0.91 3.95
C VAL A 144 11.66 0.24 5.29
N ASN A 145 10.71 -0.58 5.74
CA ASN A 145 10.92 -1.51 6.82
C ASN A 145 11.27 -2.88 6.22
N GLU A 146 12.57 -3.16 6.12
CA GLU A 146 13.10 -4.38 5.51
C GLU A 146 12.68 -5.65 6.28
N ALA A 147 12.53 -5.55 7.60
CA ALA A 147 12.14 -6.67 8.46
C ALA A 147 10.67 -7.07 8.24
N GLU A 148 9.79 -6.12 8.00
CA GLU A 148 8.36 -6.35 7.75
C GLU A 148 8.01 -6.42 6.27
N GLY A 149 8.95 -6.02 5.40
CA GLY A 149 8.70 -5.97 3.96
C GLY A 149 7.74 -4.86 3.54
N THR A 150 7.74 -3.75 4.27
CA THR A 150 6.82 -2.64 4.06
C THR A 150 7.54 -1.42 3.50
N LEU A 151 7.01 -0.88 2.40
CA LEU A 151 7.35 0.43 1.85
C LEU A 151 6.28 1.42 2.30
N THR A 152 6.66 2.47 3.03
CA THR A 152 5.76 3.55 3.44
C THR A 152 6.03 4.78 2.58
N LEU A 153 4.98 5.28 1.91
CA LEU A 153 4.99 6.52 1.15
C LEU A 153 4.45 7.64 2.04
N HIS A 154 5.29 8.60 2.39
CA HIS A 154 4.91 9.81 3.14
C HIS A 154 4.47 10.88 2.12
N VAL A 155 3.17 11.04 1.95
CA VAL A 155 2.58 11.85 0.88
C VAL A 155 2.67 13.33 1.22
N GLU A 156 3.47 14.09 0.49
CA GLU A 156 3.51 15.57 0.60
C GLU A 156 2.30 16.18 -0.11
N THR A 157 2.03 15.73 -1.34
CA THR A 157 0.93 16.25 -2.17
C THR A 157 0.41 15.15 -3.09
N SER A 158 -0.91 15.10 -3.23
CA SER A 158 -1.63 14.16 -4.11
C SER A 158 -2.69 14.89 -4.93
N SER A 159 -2.97 14.39 -6.15
CA SER A 159 -4.15 14.79 -6.92
C SER A 159 -5.47 14.39 -6.26
N PHE A 160 -5.43 13.48 -5.29
CA PHE A 160 -6.52 13.20 -4.36
C PHE A 160 -6.20 13.86 -3.00
N PRO A 161 -6.72 15.08 -2.73
CA PRO A 161 -6.26 15.91 -1.60
C PRO A 161 -6.38 15.27 -0.22
N ASN A 162 -7.25 14.26 -0.06
CA ASN A 162 -7.43 13.53 1.19
C ASN A 162 -6.17 12.75 1.63
N GLU A 163 -5.23 12.51 0.71
CA GLU A 163 -3.96 11.83 1.03
C GLU A 163 -2.84 12.80 1.43
N ASN A 164 -3.01 14.10 1.28
CA ASN A 164 -1.97 15.07 1.65
C ASN A 164 -1.62 14.96 3.13
N GLY A 165 -0.33 14.82 3.42
CA GLY A 165 0.18 14.68 4.79
C GLY A 165 -0.11 13.33 5.45
N THR A 166 -0.48 12.30 4.69
CA THR A 166 -0.74 10.95 5.19
C THR A 166 0.38 9.97 4.83
N ASP A 167 0.45 8.87 5.56
CA ASP A 167 1.31 7.74 5.28
C ASP A 167 0.52 6.65 4.56
N GLN A 168 1.11 6.15 3.47
CA GLN A 168 0.51 5.12 2.62
C GLN A 168 1.39 3.87 2.59
N GLU A 169 0.95 2.79 3.24
CA GLU A 169 1.70 1.55 3.30
C GLU A 169 1.54 0.70 2.02
N ARG A 170 2.63 0.03 1.65
CA ARG A 170 2.70 -0.98 0.59
C ARG A 170 3.39 -2.22 1.14
N MET A 171 2.63 -3.27 1.35
CA MET A 171 3.18 -4.57 1.78
C MET A 171 3.75 -5.28 0.56
N ILE A 172 5.07 -5.38 0.47
CA ILE A 172 5.75 -6.01 -0.66
C ILE A 172 5.53 -7.51 -0.61
N THR A 173 4.87 -8.06 -1.61
CA THR A 173 4.55 -9.48 -1.72
C THR A 173 5.52 -10.24 -2.61
N SER A 174 6.20 -9.54 -3.54
CA SER A 174 7.24 -10.11 -4.38
C SER A 174 8.15 -9.02 -4.94
N ILE A 175 9.46 -9.30 -5.01
CA ILE A 175 10.43 -8.46 -5.70
C ILE A 175 11.49 -9.31 -6.40
N SER A 176 11.72 -9.00 -7.66
CA SER A 176 12.82 -9.55 -8.47
C SER A 176 13.61 -8.42 -9.13
N ALA A 177 14.53 -8.74 -10.02
CA ALA A 177 15.29 -7.72 -10.74
C ALA A 177 14.42 -6.81 -11.61
N ASP A 178 13.32 -7.34 -12.15
CA ASP A 178 12.48 -6.70 -13.15
C ASP A 178 11.00 -6.61 -12.76
N LYS A 179 10.57 -7.26 -11.67
CA LYS A 179 9.17 -7.30 -11.23
C LYS A 179 9.03 -6.99 -9.75
N LEU A 180 8.02 -6.18 -9.43
CA LEU A 180 7.63 -5.80 -8.08
C LEU A 180 6.13 -6.00 -7.91
N GLN A 181 5.72 -6.60 -6.80
CA GLN A 181 4.33 -6.77 -6.44
C GLN A 181 4.12 -6.33 -4.99
N TRP A 182 3.02 -5.66 -4.74
CA TRP A 182 2.61 -5.26 -3.40
C TRP A 182 1.10 -5.22 -3.22
N THR A 183 0.67 -5.23 -1.98
CA THR A 183 -0.68 -4.87 -1.58
C THR A 183 -0.71 -3.49 -0.94
N ASN A 184 -1.78 -2.74 -1.18
CA ASN A 184 -2.10 -1.50 -0.47
C ASN A 184 -3.37 -1.77 0.35
N PRO A 185 -3.29 -1.79 1.71
CA PRO A 185 -4.43 -2.07 2.56
C PRO A 185 -5.43 -0.91 2.65
N THR A 186 -4.99 0.31 2.33
CA THR A 186 -5.79 1.53 2.44
C THR A 186 -5.77 2.35 1.12
N PRO A 187 -6.26 1.78 0.00
CA PRO A 187 -6.29 2.50 -1.26
C PRO A 187 -7.35 3.61 -1.26
N THR A 188 -7.28 4.54 -2.23
CA THR A 188 -8.27 5.62 -2.43
C THR A 188 -9.68 5.12 -2.74
N ILE A 189 -9.83 3.84 -3.06
CA ILE A 189 -11.10 3.15 -3.31
C ILE A 189 -11.25 2.07 -2.24
N PRO A 190 -12.40 1.97 -1.52
CA PRO A 190 -12.57 0.99 -0.45
C PRO A 190 -12.28 -0.45 -0.86
N GLY A 191 -11.41 -1.11 -0.11
CA GLY A 191 -10.97 -2.49 -0.35
C GLY A 191 -9.48 -2.66 -0.11
N ILE A 192 -8.88 -3.68 -0.76
CA ILE A 192 -7.44 -3.93 -0.77
C ILE A 192 -6.98 -3.85 -2.23
N ALA A 193 -5.96 -3.03 -2.51
CA ALA A 193 -5.41 -2.95 -3.85
C ALA A 193 -4.19 -3.87 -4.01
N TYR A 194 -4.17 -4.60 -5.10
CA TYR A 194 -3.06 -5.44 -5.54
C TYR A 194 -2.43 -4.80 -6.78
N SER A 195 -1.14 -4.56 -6.73
CA SER A 195 -0.41 -3.96 -7.85
C SER A 195 0.72 -4.86 -8.32
N THR A 196 0.86 -4.94 -9.64
CA THR A 196 2.00 -5.54 -10.30
C THR A 196 2.71 -4.47 -11.11
N LEU A 197 4.02 -4.39 -10.95
CA LEU A 197 4.87 -3.41 -11.61
C LEU A 197 6.06 -4.11 -12.25
N ARG A 198 6.57 -3.53 -13.31
CA ARG A 198 7.79 -3.95 -13.98
C ARG A 198 8.82 -2.82 -13.93
N ARG A 199 10.08 -3.18 -13.74
CA ARG A 199 11.17 -2.20 -13.79
C ARG A 199 11.21 -1.55 -15.16
N ALA A 200 11.14 -0.22 -15.20
CA ALA A 200 11.27 0.53 -16.44
C ALA A 200 12.71 0.38 -16.96
N ARG A 201 12.84 0.05 -18.23
CA ARG A 201 14.14 0.06 -18.91
C ARG A 201 14.39 1.46 -19.43
N ALA A 202 15.65 1.90 -19.42
CA ALA A 202 16.03 3.08 -20.16
C ALA A 202 15.62 2.93 -21.62
N PRO A 203 15.12 4.00 -22.28
CA PRO A 203 14.91 3.97 -23.73
C PRO A 203 16.19 3.44 -24.40
N ALA A 204 16.03 2.59 -25.43
CA ALA A 204 17.17 2.22 -26.24
C ALA A 204 17.79 3.50 -26.81
N GLU A 205 19.11 3.63 -26.73
CA GLU A 205 19.83 4.76 -27.32
C GLU A 205 19.47 4.84 -28.81
N PRO A 206 19.06 6.01 -29.34
CA PRO A 206 18.75 6.10 -30.76
C PRO A 206 19.99 5.70 -31.57
N PRO A 207 19.81 4.99 -32.71
CA PRO A 207 20.93 4.65 -33.57
C PRO A 207 21.66 5.93 -33.98
N GLN A 208 22.98 5.94 -33.75
CA GLN A 208 23.87 7.05 -34.14
C GLN A 208 23.99 7.13 -35.65
#